data_f4a480153fb5e076743a9ede62fa6ad9
#
_entry.id   f4a480153fb5e076743a9ede62fa6ad9
#
_cell.length_a   1.000
_cell.length_b   1.000
_cell.length_c   1.000
_cell.angle_alpha   90.00
_cell.angle_beta   90.00
_cell.angle_gamma   90.00
#
_symmetry.space_group_name_H-M   'P 1'
#
loop_
_entity.id
_entity.type
_entity.pdbx_description
1 polymer ?
#
loop_
_entity_poly.entity_id
_entity_poly.type
_entity_poly.pdbx_seq_one_letter_code
_entity_poly.pdbx_strand_id
1 'polypeptide(L)'
;MIPYITHPVLLDLGFLKIYSWGFMVALAFIAATILSAKEAKRKNISPEKIYSLVAYIIIGAIIGSRIGYLLFDLNSIANFLGIFKFWEGGLSFHGGFIGGTLFGFFYVKKNKLNFWEIADVIAPSIPLAQAIGRIGCFLRGCCYGIETSLPWGINYLGEIRHPTQIYSSIALFLIFIFLSKQKYKKNFNGALFLTYIIIYSVFRFFIEFIRAEPKVLLGLTGAQIASIVLFVIAIFIFLRFKKKNV
;
A
#
# COMPACT_ATOMS: atom_id res chain seq x y z
N MET A 1 22.93 15.53 -13.66
CA MET A 1 22.80 14.79 -12.39
C MET A 1 21.93 15.60 -11.46
N ILE A 2 20.88 15.01 -10.92
CA ILE A 2 20.01 15.68 -9.96
C ILE A 2 20.57 15.35 -8.56
N PRO A 3 21.08 16.34 -7.81
CA PRO A 3 21.52 16.11 -6.44
C PRO A 3 20.27 15.74 -5.61
N TYR A 4 20.38 14.67 -4.84
CA TYR A 4 19.29 14.22 -4.01
C TYR A 4 19.64 14.30 -2.52
N ILE A 5 18.91 15.13 -1.81
CA ILE A 5 19.02 15.26 -0.35
C ILE A 5 17.82 14.57 0.26
N THR A 6 18.06 13.59 1.13
CA THR A 6 16.99 12.94 1.89
C THR A 6 16.41 13.90 2.93
N HIS A 7 15.11 13.90 3.07
CA HIS A 7 14.39 14.66 4.09
C HIS A 7 13.61 13.71 5.00
N PRO A 8 14.28 12.88 5.80
CA PRO A 8 13.58 11.88 6.64
C PRO A 8 12.72 12.52 7.73
N VAL A 9 13.11 13.71 8.21
CA VAL A 9 12.36 14.52 9.18
C VAL A 9 11.85 15.76 8.46
N LEU A 10 10.53 15.97 8.47
CA LEU A 10 9.89 17.18 7.92
C LEU A 10 9.90 18.34 8.92
N LEU A 11 9.68 18.04 10.18
CA LEU A 11 9.61 19.03 11.24
C LEU A 11 10.21 18.45 12.51
N ASP A 12 11.15 19.18 13.10
CA ASP A 12 11.74 18.85 14.40
C ASP A 12 11.41 19.98 15.38
N LEU A 13 10.51 19.72 16.34
CA LEU A 13 10.11 20.62 17.38
C LEU A 13 10.85 20.37 18.71
N GLY A 14 11.92 19.56 18.67
CA GLY A 14 12.65 19.13 19.86
C GLY A 14 11.96 18.00 20.61
N PHE A 15 10.77 18.24 21.14
CA PHE A 15 9.95 17.23 21.83
C PHE A 15 9.15 16.33 20.87
N LEU A 16 8.95 16.74 19.62
CA LEU A 16 8.20 15.99 18.61
C LEU A 16 8.89 16.08 17.25
N LYS A 17 9.19 14.90 16.66
CA LYS A 17 9.72 14.78 15.30
C LYS A 17 8.65 14.24 14.36
N ILE A 18 8.32 14.99 13.32
CA ILE A 18 7.42 14.55 12.26
C ILE A 18 8.25 13.99 11.13
N TYR A 19 8.18 12.67 10.95
CA TYR A 19 8.87 11.97 9.87
C TYR A 19 8.12 12.09 8.56
N SER A 20 8.83 12.37 7.46
CA SER A 20 8.26 12.57 6.12
C SER A 20 7.44 11.36 5.65
N TRP A 21 7.93 10.16 5.89
CA TRP A 21 7.20 8.95 5.53
C TRP A 21 5.88 8.80 6.30
N GLY A 22 5.89 9.01 7.60
CA GLY A 22 4.69 8.94 8.44
C GLY A 22 3.65 10.00 8.05
N PHE A 23 4.10 11.22 7.76
CA PHE A 23 3.25 12.30 7.27
C PHE A 23 2.58 11.95 5.93
N MET A 24 3.35 11.43 4.97
CA MET A 24 2.80 11.02 3.67
C MET A 24 1.85 9.83 3.79
N VAL A 25 2.08 8.91 4.71
CA VAL A 25 1.15 7.81 5.00
C VAL A 25 -0.16 8.36 5.59
N ALA A 26 -0.10 9.31 6.50
CA ALA A 26 -1.31 9.96 7.04
C ALA A 26 -2.11 10.67 5.93
N LEU A 27 -1.45 11.43 5.07
CA LEU A 27 -2.08 12.05 3.90
C LEU A 27 -2.71 11.01 2.96
N ALA A 28 -2.03 9.88 2.75
CA ALA A 28 -2.53 8.79 1.92
C ALA A 28 -3.82 8.21 2.50
N PHE A 29 -3.89 7.97 3.82
CA PHE A 29 -5.10 7.50 4.49
C PHE A 29 -6.24 8.52 4.40
N ILE A 30 -5.95 9.81 4.61
CA ILE A 30 -6.96 10.88 4.50
C ILE A 30 -7.53 10.92 3.08
N ALA A 31 -6.66 10.97 2.06
CA ALA A 31 -7.08 11.01 0.66
C ALA A 31 -7.91 9.78 0.27
N ALA A 32 -7.44 8.58 0.65
CA ALA A 32 -8.15 7.33 0.40
C ALA A 32 -9.52 7.28 1.09
N THR A 33 -9.60 7.75 2.33
CA THR A 33 -10.86 7.78 3.10
C THR A 33 -11.88 8.71 2.46
N ILE A 34 -11.48 9.93 2.11
CA ILE A 34 -12.36 10.90 1.45
C ILE A 34 -12.88 10.35 0.12
N LEU A 35 -11.99 9.76 -0.67
CA LEU A 35 -12.36 9.20 -1.99
C LEU A 35 -13.31 8.01 -1.85
N SER A 36 -13.01 7.08 -0.93
CA SER A 36 -13.84 5.90 -0.66
C SER A 36 -15.20 6.29 -0.09
N ALA A 37 -15.27 7.31 0.78
CA ALA A 37 -16.53 7.81 1.32
C ALA A 37 -17.42 8.44 0.22
N LYS A 38 -16.82 9.21 -0.71
CA LYS A 38 -17.54 9.73 -1.89
C LYS A 38 -18.06 8.61 -2.78
N GLU A 39 -17.26 7.57 -2.99
CA GLU A 39 -17.64 6.42 -3.81
C GLU A 39 -18.73 5.57 -3.13
N ALA A 40 -18.66 5.38 -1.82
CA ALA A 40 -19.68 4.73 -1.01
C ALA A 40 -21.05 5.42 -1.15
N LYS A 41 -21.05 6.76 -1.01
CA LYS A 41 -22.27 7.57 -1.19
C LYS A 41 -22.86 7.38 -2.60
N ARG A 42 -22.03 7.29 -3.63
CA ARG A 42 -22.49 7.02 -5.02
C ARG A 42 -23.15 5.64 -5.16
N LYS A 43 -22.72 4.65 -4.37
CA LYS A 43 -23.30 3.30 -4.31
C LYS A 43 -24.40 3.14 -3.24
N ASN A 44 -24.92 4.23 -2.70
CA ASN A 44 -25.94 4.22 -1.63
C ASN A 44 -25.46 3.50 -0.34
N ILE A 45 -24.15 3.49 -0.09
CA ILE A 45 -23.55 3.01 1.15
C ILE A 45 -23.23 4.22 2.03
N SER A 46 -23.64 4.19 3.30
CA SER A 46 -23.37 5.27 4.25
C SER A 46 -21.86 5.51 4.39
N PRO A 47 -21.38 6.76 4.25
CA PRO A 47 -19.97 7.13 4.43
C PRO A 47 -19.41 6.75 5.80
N GLU A 48 -20.25 6.75 6.85
CA GLU A 48 -19.87 6.40 8.22
C GLU A 48 -19.34 4.96 8.30
N LYS A 49 -19.86 4.05 7.45
CA LYS A 49 -19.35 2.67 7.35
C LYS A 49 -17.91 2.65 6.82
N ILE A 50 -17.56 3.57 5.92
CA ILE A 50 -16.19 3.69 5.40
C ILE A 50 -15.26 4.29 6.47
N TYR A 51 -15.69 5.33 7.18
CA TYR A 51 -14.91 5.90 8.27
C TYR A 51 -14.61 4.86 9.36
N SER A 52 -15.62 4.09 9.75
CA SER A 52 -15.46 2.99 10.70
C SER A 52 -14.55 1.89 10.16
N LEU A 53 -14.70 1.49 8.88
CA LEU A 53 -13.83 0.51 8.22
C LEU A 53 -12.36 0.96 8.27
N VAL A 54 -12.08 2.21 7.91
CA VAL A 54 -10.72 2.76 7.94
C VAL A 54 -10.16 2.79 9.35
N ALA A 55 -10.97 3.15 10.35
CA ALA A 55 -10.55 3.10 11.76
C ALA A 55 -10.16 1.67 12.18
N TYR A 56 -10.96 0.66 11.82
CA TYR A 56 -10.63 -0.75 12.09
C TYR A 56 -9.35 -1.16 11.37
N ILE A 57 -9.14 -0.76 10.11
CA ILE A 57 -7.91 -1.05 9.35
C ILE A 57 -6.69 -0.42 10.04
N ILE A 58 -6.79 0.83 10.49
CA ILE A 58 -5.68 1.53 11.17
C ILE A 58 -5.35 0.84 12.50
N ILE A 59 -6.35 0.53 13.32
CA ILE A 59 -6.15 -0.18 14.60
C ILE A 59 -5.51 -1.55 14.33
N GLY A 60 -6.04 -2.31 13.38
CA GLY A 60 -5.50 -3.61 13.00
C GLY A 60 -4.07 -3.52 12.47
N ALA A 61 -3.76 -2.48 11.68
CA ALA A 61 -2.42 -2.25 11.15
C ALA A 61 -1.41 -1.91 12.26
N ILE A 62 -1.79 -1.09 13.24
CA ILE A 62 -0.94 -0.75 14.39
C ILE A 62 -0.65 -2.00 15.22
N ILE A 63 -1.69 -2.73 15.61
CA ILE A 63 -1.56 -3.95 16.41
C ILE A 63 -0.75 -5.00 15.64
N GLY A 64 -1.11 -5.27 14.39
CA GLY A 64 -0.45 -6.27 13.57
C GLY A 64 1.02 -5.94 13.28
N SER A 65 1.34 -4.66 13.05
CA SER A 65 2.73 -4.23 12.83
C SER A 65 3.61 -4.47 14.06
N ARG A 66 3.05 -4.27 15.25
CA ARG A 66 3.77 -4.52 16.51
C ARG A 66 3.94 -6.01 16.76
N ILE A 67 2.88 -6.80 16.61
CA ILE A 67 2.96 -8.26 16.73
C ILE A 67 3.98 -8.81 15.72
N GLY A 68 3.92 -8.40 14.47
CA GLY A 68 4.86 -8.83 13.44
C GLY A 68 6.32 -8.47 13.75
N TYR A 69 6.57 -7.33 14.38
CA TYR A 69 7.91 -6.96 14.83
C TYR A 69 8.40 -7.89 15.95
N LEU A 70 7.57 -8.11 16.98
CA LEU A 70 7.91 -8.95 18.13
C LEU A 70 8.17 -10.41 17.76
N LEU A 71 7.51 -10.93 16.72
CA LEU A 71 7.75 -12.29 16.22
C LEU A 71 9.14 -12.46 15.59
N PHE A 72 9.73 -11.38 15.06
CA PHE A 72 11.06 -11.41 14.44
C PHE A 72 12.17 -10.96 15.40
N ASP A 73 11.83 -10.23 16.46
CA ASP A 73 12.79 -9.77 17.48
C ASP A 73 12.32 -10.17 18.90
N LEU A 74 12.53 -11.43 19.22
CA LEU A 74 12.12 -12.01 20.50
C LEU A 74 12.82 -11.36 21.71
N ASN A 75 13.99 -10.76 21.52
CA ASN A 75 14.69 -10.05 22.60
C ASN A 75 13.94 -8.78 23.04
N SER A 76 13.17 -8.18 22.16
CA SER A 76 12.31 -7.03 22.49
C SER A 76 11.13 -7.40 23.41
N ILE A 77 10.77 -8.68 23.54
CA ILE A 77 9.71 -9.18 24.45
C ILE A 77 10.15 -9.10 25.90
N ALA A 78 11.45 -9.16 26.20
CA ALA A 78 11.99 -9.13 27.57
C ALA A 78 11.57 -7.84 28.33
N ASN A 79 11.17 -6.80 27.64
CA ASN A 79 10.68 -5.56 28.23
C ASN A 79 9.18 -5.39 27.93
N PHE A 80 8.31 -5.92 28.80
CA PHE A 80 6.85 -5.90 28.63
C PHE A 80 6.28 -4.49 28.36
N LEU A 81 6.84 -3.45 28.99
CA LEU A 81 6.45 -2.05 28.73
C LEU A 81 6.89 -1.57 27.35
N GLY A 82 7.94 -2.13 26.77
CA GLY A 82 8.41 -1.87 25.42
C GLY A 82 7.39 -2.26 24.33
N ILE A 83 6.49 -3.20 24.64
CA ILE A 83 5.44 -3.63 23.71
C ILE A 83 4.51 -2.48 23.32
N PHE A 84 4.27 -1.54 24.21
CA PHE A 84 3.36 -0.40 23.99
C PHE A 84 4.04 0.85 23.42
N LYS A 85 5.36 0.87 23.30
CA LYS A 85 6.12 2.02 22.83
C LYS A 85 6.25 2.06 21.30
N PHE A 86 5.12 2.27 20.59
CA PHE A 86 5.13 2.30 19.11
C PHE A 86 5.86 3.52 18.53
N TRP A 87 6.07 4.56 19.33
CA TRP A 87 6.80 5.78 18.94
C TRP A 87 8.33 5.60 18.91
N GLU A 88 8.86 4.56 19.54
CA GLU A 88 10.30 4.23 19.50
C GLU A 88 10.67 3.44 18.21
N GLY A 89 9.70 3.13 17.33
CA GLY A 89 9.90 2.31 16.14
C GLY A 89 9.53 0.83 16.38
N GLY A 90 10.14 -0.09 15.63
CA GLY A 90 9.84 -1.52 15.76
C GLY A 90 8.46 -1.87 15.22
N LEU A 91 8.19 -1.49 13.97
CA LEU A 91 6.94 -1.79 13.26
C LEU A 91 7.24 -2.62 12.01
N SER A 92 6.62 -3.79 11.89
CA SER A 92 6.71 -4.65 10.72
C SER A 92 5.66 -4.27 9.68
N PHE A 93 6.11 -3.99 8.46
CA PHE A 93 5.18 -3.73 7.33
C PHE A 93 4.25 -4.92 7.07
N HIS A 94 4.78 -6.14 7.05
CA HIS A 94 3.98 -7.35 6.79
C HIS A 94 2.94 -7.59 7.88
N GLY A 95 3.33 -7.42 9.14
CA GLY A 95 2.41 -7.50 10.27
C GLY A 95 1.29 -6.46 10.18
N GLY A 96 1.63 -5.22 9.83
CA GLY A 96 0.65 -4.15 9.64
C GLY A 96 -0.33 -4.43 8.49
N PHE A 97 0.17 -4.93 7.38
CA PHE A 97 -0.66 -5.31 6.23
C PHE A 97 -1.64 -6.44 6.57
N ILE A 98 -1.15 -7.50 7.22
CA ILE A 98 -2.00 -8.63 7.65
C ILE A 98 -3.02 -8.17 8.68
N GLY A 99 -2.60 -7.45 9.72
CA GLY A 99 -3.51 -6.97 10.77
C GLY A 99 -4.58 -6.04 10.23
N GLY A 100 -4.21 -5.06 9.41
CA GLY A 100 -5.16 -4.15 8.77
C GLY A 100 -6.16 -4.88 7.89
N THR A 101 -5.71 -5.87 7.10
CA THR A 101 -6.58 -6.68 6.25
C THR A 101 -7.55 -7.52 7.07
N LEU A 102 -7.08 -8.19 8.13
CA LEU A 102 -7.91 -9.02 9.00
C LEU A 102 -8.97 -8.19 9.72
N PHE A 103 -8.61 -7.05 10.29
CA PHE A 103 -9.55 -6.18 10.99
C PHE A 103 -10.57 -5.55 10.03
N GLY A 104 -10.14 -5.16 8.83
CA GLY A 104 -11.03 -4.68 7.79
C GLY A 104 -12.03 -5.76 7.36
N PHE A 105 -11.57 -6.98 7.12
CA PHE A 105 -12.42 -8.13 6.80
C PHE A 105 -13.40 -8.46 7.94
N PHE A 106 -12.93 -8.47 9.19
CA PHE A 106 -13.76 -8.65 10.36
C PHE A 106 -14.87 -7.60 10.45
N TYR A 107 -14.55 -6.32 10.23
CA TYR A 107 -15.53 -5.24 10.23
C TYR A 107 -16.62 -5.46 9.16
N VAL A 108 -16.21 -5.77 7.92
CA VAL A 108 -17.13 -6.02 6.80
C VAL A 108 -18.08 -7.18 7.13
N LYS A 109 -17.54 -8.28 7.68
CA LYS A 109 -18.31 -9.46 8.06
C LYS A 109 -19.26 -9.18 9.24
N LYS A 110 -18.78 -8.50 10.29
CA LYS A 110 -19.58 -8.12 11.48
C LYS A 110 -20.78 -7.26 11.10
N ASN A 111 -20.61 -6.32 10.18
CA ASN A 111 -21.66 -5.42 9.73
C ASN A 111 -22.48 -5.97 8.55
N LYS A 112 -22.32 -7.25 8.19
CA LYS A 112 -23.04 -7.95 7.11
C LYS A 112 -22.97 -7.21 5.76
N LEU A 113 -21.82 -6.52 5.49
CA LEU A 113 -21.59 -5.82 4.23
C LEU A 113 -21.14 -6.81 3.16
N ASN A 114 -21.47 -6.53 1.90
CA ASN A 114 -20.94 -7.31 0.79
C ASN A 114 -19.45 -6.98 0.59
N PHE A 115 -18.60 -7.97 0.83
CA PHE A 115 -17.14 -7.82 0.74
C PHE A 115 -16.69 -7.29 -0.64
N TRP A 116 -17.21 -7.85 -1.71
CA TRP A 116 -16.82 -7.47 -3.07
C TRP A 116 -17.27 -6.08 -3.45
N GLU A 117 -18.45 -5.67 -2.95
CA GLU A 117 -18.95 -4.33 -3.16
C GLU A 117 -18.10 -3.29 -2.42
N ILE A 118 -17.74 -3.56 -1.15
CA ILE A 118 -16.84 -2.70 -0.37
C ILE A 118 -15.44 -2.67 -0.99
N ALA A 119 -14.93 -3.81 -1.46
CA ALA A 119 -13.66 -3.89 -2.18
C ALA A 119 -13.66 -2.99 -3.43
N ASP A 120 -14.73 -2.98 -4.21
CA ASP A 120 -14.87 -2.08 -5.37
C ASP A 120 -14.96 -0.59 -4.98
N VAL A 121 -15.59 -0.28 -3.84
CA VAL A 121 -15.66 1.10 -3.32
C VAL A 121 -14.28 1.64 -3.00
N ILE A 122 -13.43 0.83 -2.38
CA ILE A 122 -12.07 1.25 -1.99
C ILE A 122 -11.05 1.09 -3.12
N ALA A 123 -11.33 0.29 -4.14
CA ALA A 123 -10.36 -0.08 -5.17
C ALA A 123 -9.64 1.11 -5.85
N PRO A 124 -10.31 2.21 -6.25
CA PRO A 124 -9.61 3.34 -6.86
C PRO A 124 -8.73 4.11 -5.87
N SER A 125 -9.10 4.14 -4.58
CA SER A 125 -8.37 4.90 -3.57
C SER A 125 -7.06 4.21 -3.15
N ILE A 126 -6.96 2.89 -3.31
CA ILE A 126 -5.76 2.13 -2.94
C ILE A 126 -4.53 2.59 -3.74
N PRO A 127 -4.53 2.59 -5.09
CA PRO A 127 -3.35 3.03 -5.85
C PRO A 127 -3.03 4.51 -5.64
N LEU A 128 -4.02 5.38 -5.36
CA LEU A 128 -3.76 6.76 -4.98
C LEU A 128 -2.99 6.84 -3.65
N ALA A 129 -3.45 6.11 -2.63
CA ALA A 129 -2.76 6.05 -1.34
C ALA A 129 -1.34 5.51 -1.47
N GLN A 130 -1.15 4.48 -2.29
CA GLN A 130 0.18 3.93 -2.59
C GLN A 130 1.06 4.95 -3.32
N ALA A 131 0.53 5.70 -4.30
CA ALA A 131 1.28 6.74 -5.01
C ALA A 131 1.79 7.81 -4.05
N ILE A 132 0.94 8.29 -3.14
CA ILE A 132 1.32 9.25 -2.08
C ILE A 132 2.36 8.65 -1.15
N GLY A 133 2.19 7.40 -0.72
CA GLY A 133 3.15 6.69 0.13
C GLY A 133 4.53 6.52 -0.53
N ARG A 134 4.59 6.35 -1.86
CA ARG A 134 5.86 6.28 -2.62
C ARG A 134 6.62 7.61 -2.63
N ILE A 135 5.91 8.74 -2.61
CA ILE A 135 6.57 10.05 -2.39
C ILE A 135 7.20 10.08 -0.99
N GLY A 136 6.53 9.52 0.03
CA GLY A 136 7.12 9.38 1.35
C GLY A 136 8.39 8.51 1.39
N CYS A 137 8.41 7.40 0.63
CA CYS A 137 9.61 6.59 0.45
C CYS A 137 10.75 7.37 -0.23
N PHE A 138 10.42 8.20 -1.21
CA PHE A 138 11.38 9.08 -1.87
C PHE A 138 11.95 10.07 -0.86
N LEU A 139 11.14 10.82 -0.15
CA LEU A 139 11.61 11.80 0.87
C LEU A 139 12.47 11.14 1.97
N ARG A 140 12.11 9.93 2.39
CA ARG A 140 12.91 9.18 3.36
C ARG A 140 14.24 8.67 2.82
N GLY A 141 14.40 8.50 1.49
CA GLY A 141 15.58 7.92 0.88
C GLY A 141 15.64 6.40 0.99
N CYS A 142 14.54 5.69 0.80
CA CYS A 142 14.49 4.22 0.81
C CYS A 142 13.84 3.68 -0.45
N CYS A 143 14.02 2.37 -0.71
CA CYS A 143 13.36 1.68 -1.83
C CYS A 143 13.79 2.17 -3.22
N TYR A 144 15.00 2.66 -3.37
CA TYR A 144 15.61 3.06 -4.63
C TYR A 144 15.91 1.85 -5.53
N GLY A 145 16.29 2.14 -6.77
CA GLY A 145 16.64 1.12 -7.75
C GLY A 145 18.14 0.81 -7.81
N ILE A 146 18.48 -0.08 -8.73
CA ILE A 146 19.85 -0.39 -9.11
C ILE A 146 20.54 0.84 -9.71
N GLU A 147 21.84 0.80 -9.88
CA GLU A 147 22.63 1.83 -10.53
C GLU A 147 22.17 2.06 -11.98
N THR A 148 22.31 3.31 -12.44
CA THR A 148 21.90 3.71 -13.78
C THR A 148 22.76 4.83 -14.33
N SER A 149 22.94 4.84 -15.65
CA SER A 149 23.55 5.96 -16.39
C SER A 149 22.53 6.94 -16.96
N LEU A 150 21.23 6.76 -16.70
CA LEU A 150 20.18 7.60 -17.25
C LEU A 150 20.28 9.05 -16.73
N PRO A 151 19.95 10.06 -17.56
CA PRO A 151 20.13 11.47 -17.20
C PRO A 151 19.22 11.94 -16.04
N TRP A 152 18.16 11.21 -15.73
CA TRP A 152 17.25 11.46 -14.60
C TRP A 152 17.55 10.56 -13.38
N GLY A 153 18.67 9.82 -13.40
CA GLY A 153 19.15 9.11 -12.23
C GLY A 153 19.41 10.09 -11.08
N ILE A 154 19.13 9.67 -9.86
CA ILE A 154 19.37 10.45 -8.65
C ILE A 154 20.67 10.00 -7.98
N ASN A 155 21.45 10.96 -7.49
CA ASN A 155 22.63 10.65 -6.71
C ASN A 155 22.23 10.31 -5.28
N TYR A 156 22.28 9.04 -4.92
CA TYR A 156 21.99 8.54 -3.59
C TYR A 156 23.27 7.97 -2.97
N LEU A 157 23.76 8.63 -1.91
CA LEU A 157 24.99 8.26 -1.21
C LEU A 157 26.23 8.05 -2.12
N GLY A 158 26.36 8.87 -3.16
CA GLY A 158 27.48 8.81 -4.09
C GLY A 158 27.26 7.96 -5.34
N GLU A 159 26.18 7.18 -5.39
CA GLU A 159 25.82 6.34 -6.54
C GLU A 159 24.59 6.88 -7.27
N ILE A 160 24.63 6.83 -8.61
CA ILE A 160 23.48 7.25 -9.43
C ILE A 160 22.54 6.06 -9.58
N ARG A 161 21.34 6.19 -9.03
CA ARG A 161 20.35 5.11 -8.96
C ARG A 161 19.01 5.48 -9.60
N HIS A 162 18.29 4.47 -10.06
CA HIS A 162 16.91 4.66 -10.53
C HIS A 162 16.01 5.17 -9.42
N PRO A 163 15.26 6.29 -9.61
CA PRO A 163 14.25 6.78 -8.67
C PRO A 163 12.96 5.94 -8.76
N THR A 164 13.04 4.66 -8.42
CA THR A 164 11.93 3.70 -8.54
C THR A 164 10.71 4.09 -7.72
N GLN A 165 10.89 4.92 -6.69
CA GLN A 165 9.79 5.51 -5.90
C GLN A 165 8.93 6.43 -6.78
N ILE A 166 9.57 7.29 -7.58
CA ILE A 166 8.89 8.23 -8.50
C ILE A 166 8.21 7.45 -9.62
N TYR A 167 8.91 6.48 -10.23
CA TYR A 167 8.29 5.62 -11.25
C TYR A 167 7.04 4.92 -10.72
N SER A 168 7.14 4.37 -9.49
CA SER A 168 6.01 3.72 -8.83
C SER A 168 4.88 4.68 -8.52
N SER A 169 5.19 5.90 -8.06
CA SER A 169 4.18 6.91 -7.77
C SER A 169 3.40 7.29 -9.03
N ILE A 170 4.10 7.55 -10.15
CA ILE A 170 3.47 7.89 -11.43
C ILE A 170 2.60 6.74 -11.95
N ALA A 171 3.13 5.51 -11.97
CA ALA A 171 2.38 4.35 -12.44
C ALA A 171 1.12 4.10 -11.60
N LEU A 172 1.23 4.18 -10.27
CA LEU A 172 0.10 4.02 -9.36
C LEU A 172 -0.93 5.14 -9.52
N PHE A 173 -0.50 6.37 -9.78
CA PHE A 173 -1.41 7.47 -10.08
C PHE A 173 -2.15 7.26 -11.42
N LEU A 174 -1.49 6.72 -12.44
CA LEU A 174 -2.13 6.34 -13.70
C LEU A 174 -3.14 5.20 -13.50
N ILE A 175 -2.82 4.21 -12.67
CA ILE A 175 -3.75 3.13 -12.28
C ILE A 175 -4.97 3.73 -11.58
N PHE A 176 -4.77 4.68 -10.66
CA PHE A 176 -5.86 5.41 -10.00
C PHE A 176 -6.79 6.10 -11.01
N ILE A 177 -6.23 6.85 -11.97
CA ILE A 177 -7.02 7.52 -13.02
C ILE A 177 -7.81 6.51 -13.84
N PHE A 178 -7.17 5.41 -14.25
CA PHE A 178 -7.81 4.35 -15.02
C PHE A 178 -9.00 3.75 -14.26
N LEU A 179 -8.81 3.32 -13.01
CA LEU A 179 -9.87 2.74 -12.19
C LEU A 179 -10.99 3.73 -11.90
N SER A 180 -10.65 5.00 -11.70
CA SER A 180 -11.63 6.07 -11.49
C SER A 180 -12.54 6.32 -12.70
N LYS A 181 -12.04 6.05 -13.90
CA LYS A 181 -12.86 6.07 -15.14
C LYS A 181 -13.68 4.78 -15.29
N GLN A 182 -13.13 3.63 -14.91
CA GLN A 182 -13.80 2.33 -15.03
C GLN A 182 -14.93 2.11 -14.03
N LYS A 183 -14.94 2.81 -12.89
CA LYS A 183 -15.95 2.64 -11.83
C LYS A 183 -17.39 2.94 -12.24
N TYR A 184 -17.58 3.63 -13.36
CA TYR A 184 -18.91 3.94 -13.93
C TYR A 184 -19.46 2.84 -14.84
N LYS A 185 -18.65 1.85 -15.21
CA LYS A 185 -19.11 0.72 -16.03
C LYS A 185 -19.87 -0.26 -15.15
N LYS A 186 -21.00 -0.76 -15.68
CA LYS A 186 -21.75 -1.83 -15.01
C LYS A 186 -20.97 -3.14 -15.15
N ASN A 187 -20.49 -3.65 -14.04
CA ASN A 187 -19.77 -4.92 -13.91
C ASN A 187 -20.29 -5.67 -12.67
N PHE A 188 -19.86 -6.91 -12.50
CA PHE A 188 -20.13 -7.67 -11.26
C PHE A 188 -19.38 -7.06 -10.07
N ASN A 189 -19.89 -7.31 -8.86
CA ASN A 189 -19.26 -6.86 -7.63
C ASN A 189 -17.89 -7.53 -7.46
N GLY A 190 -16.85 -6.73 -7.22
CA GLY A 190 -15.46 -7.15 -7.15
C GLY A 190 -14.67 -6.95 -8.45
N ALA A 191 -15.33 -6.61 -9.56
CA ALA A 191 -14.65 -6.46 -10.85
C ALA A 191 -13.58 -5.37 -10.83
N LEU A 192 -13.87 -4.23 -10.21
CA LEU A 192 -12.94 -3.10 -10.16
C LEU A 192 -11.74 -3.42 -9.25
N PHE A 193 -11.98 -4.06 -8.12
CA PHE A 193 -10.92 -4.50 -7.20
C PHE A 193 -10.02 -5.57 -7.82
N LEU A 194 -10.60 -6.57 -8.47
CA LEU A 194 -9.82 -7.60 -9.17
C LEU A 194 -9.01 -7.00 -10.32
N THR A 195 -9.58 -6.03 -11.07
CA THR A 195 -8.85 -5.30 -12.10
C THR A 195 -7.66 -4.54 -11.51
N TYR A 196 -7.83 -3.89 -10.35
CA TYR A 196 -6.72 -3.28 -9.63
C TYR A 196 -5.62 -4.30 -9.32
N ILE A 197 -5.97 -5.45 -8.71
CA ILE A 197 -4.98 -6.48 -8.34
C ILE A 197 -4.22 -6.98 -9.58
N ILE A 198 -4.92 -7.23 -10.69
CA ILE A 198 -4.30 -7.69 -11.95
C ILE A 198 -3.29 -6.67 -12.47
N ILE A 199 -3.69 -5.41 -12.62
CA ILE A 199 -2.82 -4.36 -13.17
C ILE A 199 -1.65 -4.09 -12.22
N TYR A 200 -1.91 -4.01 -10.92
CA TYR A 200 -0.88 -3.79 -9.91
C TYR A 200 0.15 -4.93 -9.89
N SER A 201 -0.29 -6.18 -9.98
CA SER A 201 0.61 -7.34 -9.98
C SER A 201 1.53 -7.32 -11.20
N VAL A 202 1.02 -6.99 -12.39
CA VAL A 202 1.84 -6.83 -13.59
C VAL A 202 2.86 -5.71 -13.41
N PHE A 203 2.40 -4.53 -13.00
CA PHE A 203 3.30 -3.41 -12.74
C PHE A 203 4.37 -3.75 -11.69
N ARG A 204 3.96 -4.36 -10.56
CA ARG A 204 4.85 -4.71 -9.46
C ARG A 204 5.90 -5.73 -9.86
N PHE A 205 5.55 -6.70 -10.70
CA PHE A 205 6.47 -7.68 -11.24
C PHE A 205 7.58 -7.02 -12.08
N PHE A 206 7.21 -6.10 -12.99
CA PHE A 206 8.17 -5.48 -13.89
C PHE A 206 9.05 -4.43 -13.20
N ILE A 207 8.50 -3.58 -12.34
CA ILE A 207 9.30 -2.56 -11.64
C ILE A 207 10.37 -3.19 -10.74
N GLU A 208 10.15 -4.40 -10.27
CA GLU A 208 11.07 -5.09 -9.37
C GLU A 208 12.40 -5.45 -10.03
N PHE A 209 12.46 -5.58 -11.35
CA PHE A 209 13.72 -5.84 -12.07
C PHE A 209 14.74 -4.70 -11.94
N ILE A 210 14.26 -3.49 -11.75
CA ILE A 210 15.10 -2.30 -11.57
C ILE A 210 15.21 -1.84 -10.12
N ARG A 211 14.65 -2.59 -9.16
CA ARG A 211 14.79 -2.33 -7.72
C ARG A 211 16.02 -3.05 -7.17
N ALA A 212 16.66 -2.41 -6.19
CA ALA A 212 17.79 -2.97 -5.45
C ALA A 212 17.31 -3.88 -4.30
N GLU A 213 16.58 -4.96 -4.63
CA GLU A 213 16.02 -5.89 -3.65
C GLU A 213 16.66 -7.29 -3.78
N PRO A 214 16.83 -8.01 -2.66
CA PRO A 214 17.44 -9.33 -2.68
C PRO A 214 16.57 -10.35 -3.43
N LYS A 215 17.22 -11.21 -4.21
CA LYS A 215 16.57 -12.34 -4.87
C LYS A 215 16.43 -13.49 -3.88
N VAL A 216 15.27 -14.14 -3.86
CA VAL A 216 14.91 -15.16 -2.86
C VAL A 216 14.85 -16.56 -3.50
N LEU A 217 14.17 -16.70 -4.64
CA LEU A 217 13.93 -18.00 -5.28
C LEU A 217 13.97 -17.85 -6.80
N LEU A 218 14.66 -18.77 -7.51
CA LEU A 218 14.76 -18.80 -8.99
C LEU A 218 15.20 -17.46 -9.61
N GLY A 219 16.01 -16.67 -8.90
CA GLY A 219 16.45 -15.37 -9.36
C GLY A 219 15.38 -14.27 -9.26
N LEU A 220 14.22 -14.56 -8.67
CA LEU A 220 13.12 -13.63 -8.42
C LEU A 220 13.15 -13.10 -6.98
N THR A 221 12.65 -11.87 -6.81
CA THR A 221 12.43 -11.31 -5.47
C THR A 221 11.12 -11.85 -4.87
N GLY A 222 10.98 -11.74 -3.55
CA GLY A 222 9.72 -12.12 -2.88
C GLY A 222 8.50 -11.36 -3.41
N ALA A 223 8.69 -10.10 -3.82
CA ALA A 223 7.63 -9.30 -4.40
C ALA A 223 7.22 -9.76 -5.81
N GLN A 224 8.16 -10.27 -6.62
CA GLN A 224 7.85 -10.85 -7.92
C GLN A 224 7.04 -12.14 -7.78
N ILE A 225 7.45 -13.01 -6.85
CA ILE A 225 6.73 -14.27 -6.57
C ILE A 225 5.30 -13.96 -6.09
N ALA A 226 5.15 -13.05 -5.13
CA ALA A 226 3.83 -12.63 -4.65
C ALA A 226 2.97 -12.02 -5.77
N SER A 227 3.57 -11.26 -6.69
CA SER A 227 2.88 -10.66 -7.82
C SER A 227 2.34 -11.73 -8.78
N ILE A 228 3.12 -12.78 -9.08
CA ILE A 228 2.66 -13.90 -9.92
C ILE A 228 1.46 -14.60 -9.26
N VAL A 229 1.56 -14.93 -7.98
CA VAL A 229 0.49 -15.61 -7.24
C VAL A 229 -0.78 -14.77 -7.22
N LEU A 230 -0.66 -13.48 -6.89
CA LEU A 230 -1.81 -12.56 -6.85
C LEU A 230 -2.45 -12.40 -8.24
N PHE A 231 -1.65 -12.30 -9.29
CA PHE A 231 -2.13 -12.21 -10.67
C PHE A 231 -2.95 -13.44 -11.06
N VAL A 232 -2.43 -14.64 -10.82
CA VAL A 232 -3.12 -15.91 -11.17
C VAL A 232 -4.43 -16.04 -10.39
N ILE A 233 -4.40 -15.77 -9.07
CA ILE A 233 -5.61 -15.82 -8.23
C ILE A 233 -6.65 -14.80 -8.70
N ALA A 234 -6.23 -13.56 -8.95
CA ALA A 234 -7.13 -12.49 -9.35
C ALA A 234 -7.78 -12.75 -10.72
N ILE A 235 -7.02 -13.23 -11.71
CA ILE A 235 -7.56 -13.61 -13.01
C ILE A 235 -8.54 -14.77 -12.88
N PHE A 236 -8.19 -15.82 -12.11
CA PHE A 236 -9.08 -16.96 -11.92
C PHE A 236 -10.43 -16.53 -11.33
N ILE A 237 -10.41 -15.72 -10.26
CA ILE A 237 -11.63 -15.22 -9.61
C ILE A 237 -12.41 -14.31 -10.57
N PHE A 238 -11.72 -13.43 -11.29
CA PHE A 238 -12.34 -12.52 -12.26
C PHE A 238 -13.10 -13.27 -13.36
N LEU A 239 -12.48 -14.26 -13.97
CA LEU A 239 -13.08 -15.08 -15.04
C LEU A 239 -14.26 -15.90 -14.50
N ARG A 240 -14.13 -16.49 -13.32
CA ARG A 240 -15.21 -17.24 -12.67
C ARG A 240 -16.44 -16.37 -12.40
N PHE A 241 -16.23 -15.16 -11.87
CA PHE A 241 -17.34 -14.25 -11.58
C PHE A 241 -17.96 -13.68 -12.84
N LYS A 242 -17.15 -13.35 -13.85
CA LYS A 242 -17.64 -12.91 -15.15
C LYS A 242 -18.55 -13.97 -15.77
N LYS A 243 -18.16 -15.25 -15.77
CA LYS A 243 -18.97 -16.36 -16.31
C LYS A 243 -20.29 -16.57 -15.56
N LYS A 244 -20.33 -16.27 -14.25
CA LYS A 244 -21.53 -16.43 -13.42
C LYS A 244 -22.56 -15.31 -13.60
N ASN A 245 -22.14 -14.15 -14.09
CA ASN A 245 -22.96 -12.95 -14.25
C ASN A 245 -23.29 -12.64 -15.74
N VAL A 246 -22.89 -13.50 -16.66
CA VAL A 246 -23.37 -13.60 -18.05
C VAL A 246 -24.40 -14.70 -18.14
#